data_5bf73879fde59a9497fcb2c61aa87348
#
_entry.id   5bf73879fde59a9497fcb2c61aa87348
#
_cell.length_a   1.000
_cell.length_b   1.000
_cell.length_c   1.000
_cell.angle_alpha   90.00
_cell.angle_beta   90.00
_cell.angle_gamma   90.00
#
_symmetry.space_group_name_H-M   'P 1'
#
loop_
_entity.id
_entity.type
_entity.pdbx_description
1 polymer ?
#
loop_
_entity_poly.entity_id
_entity_poly.type
_entity_poly.pdbx_seq_one_letter_code
_entity_poly.pdbx_strand_id
1 'polypeptide(L)'
;HERLVGSEMCIRDRSFSAKREITNAFLITNDDIAICDPEGEYYPLVQRLGGQVIRISPTSSDYINPMDINLNYSDDENPLSLKADFILSLCELVVGSRDGLQPVEKTVIDRCVRLIYQPYLNDPCPENIPILGDLYEALLTQDEKEAHHIATALEIYVSGSLNVFNHRTNVDVNNRIVCYDIKELGKQLKKLGMLIVQDQVWGRVTANRAAGKATRYYMDEFHLLLKEEQTAAYSVEIWKRFRKWGGIPTGITQNVKDLLSSREVENIFENSDFVYMLNQAGGDRQILAKQLNISPHQLSYVTCLLYTSDAADDM
;
A
#
# COMPACT_ATOMS: atom_id res chain seq x y z
N HIS A 1 -22.54 -24.02 -12.74
CA HIS A 1 -21.12 -23.94 -13.18
C HIS A 1 -20.85 -22.69 -14.07
N GLU A 2 -21.79 -22.23 -14.87
CA GLU A 2 -21.61 -21.08 -15.78
C GLU A 2 -21.56 -19.72 -15.08
N ARG A 3 -22.17 -19.55 -13.92
CA ARG A 3 -22.10 -18.30 -13.12
C ARG A 3 -20.72 -18.01 -12.53
N LEU A 4 -19.91 -19.04 -12.30
CA LEU A 4 -18.53 -18.90 -11.79
C LEU A 4 -17.56 -18.50 -12.90
N VAL A 5 -17.79 -18.95 -14.14
CA VAL A 5 -16.93 -18.62 -15.29
C VAL A 5 -16.98 -17.13 -15.65
N GLY A 6 -18.15 -16.48 -15.58
CA GLY A 6 -18.30 -15.04 -15.83
C GLY A 6 -17.61 -14.18 -14.79
N SER A 7 -17.65 -14.57 -13.51
CA SER A 7 -16.97 -13.90 -12.41
C SER A 7 -15.44 -14.05 -12.51
N GLU A 8 -14.95 -15.24 -12.84
CA GLU A 8 -13.52 -15.48 -13.05
C GLU A 8 -12.95 -14.73 -14.27
N MET A 9 -13.72 -14.57 -15.34
CA MET A 9 -13.30 -13.83 -16.52
C MET A 9 -13.08 -12.34 -16.21
N CYS A 10 -13.98 -11.70 -15.47
CA CYS A 10 -13.83 -10.31 -15.06
C CYS A 10 -12.62 -10.07 -14.12
N ILE A 11 -12.32 -11.04 -13.24
CA ILE A 11 -11.13 -11.00 -12.37
C ILE A 11 -9.85 -11.13 -13.20
N ARG A 12 -9.81 -12.08 -14.15
CA ARG A 12 -8.66 -12.28 -15.04
C ARG A 12 -8.35 -11.07 -15.91
N ASP A 13 -9.38 -10.36 -16.41
CA ASP A 13 -9.21 -9.19 -17.27
C ASP A 13 -8.53 -8.03 -16.54
N ARG A 14 -8.81 -7.83 -15.24
CA ARG A 14 -8.20 -6.78 -14.43
C ARG A 14 -6.70 -7.02 -14.22
N SER A 15 -6.33 -8.18 -13.69
CA SER A 15 -4.93 -8.55 -13.50
C SER A 15 -4.16 -8.62 -14.82
N PHE A 16 -4.81 -9.03 -15.92
CA PHE A 16 -4.23 -9.00 -17.25
C PHE A 16 -3.96 -7.57 -17.73
N SER A 17 -4.90 -6.66 -17.55
CA SER A 17 -4.74 -5.25 -17.94
C SER A 17 -3.62 -4.57 -17.16
N ALA A 18 -3.55 -4.79 -15.85
CA ALA A 18 -2.46 -4.30 -15.01
C ALA A 18 -1.10 -4.88 -15.46
N LYS A 19 -1.02 -6.19 -15.70
CA LYS A 19 0.20 -6.84 -16.18
C LYS A 19 0.64 -6.33 -17.54
N ARG A 20 -0.30 -6.05 -18.44
CA ARG A 20 -0.03 -5.44 -19.74
C ARG A 20 0.52 -4.03 -19.62
N GLU A 21 -0.07 -3.20 -18.75
CA GLU A 21 0.42 -1.85 -18.49
C GLU A 21 1.82 -1.86 -17.88
N ILE A 22 2.07 -2.70 -16.87
CA ILE A 22 3.39 -2.88 -16.25
C ILE A 22 4.43 -3.29 -17.31
N THR A 23 4.09 -4.25 -18.17
CA THR A 23 4.98 -4.71 -19.24
C THR A 23 5.30 -3.57 -20.20
N ASN A 24 4.30 -2.83 -20.65
CA ASN A 24 4.49 -1.70 -21.57
C ASN A 24 5.35 -0.61 -20.91
N ALA A 25 5.06 -0.23 -19.67
CA ALA A 25 5.84 0.74 -18.95
C ALA A 25 7.30 0.31 -18.82
N PHE A 26 7.55 -0.95 -18.50
CA PHE A 26 8.91 -1.50 -18.40
C PHE A 26 9.66 -1.45 -19.76
N LEU A 27 8.99 -1.72 -20.87
CA LEU A 27 9.62 -1.77 -22.18
C LEU A 27 9.87 -0.38 -22.79
N ILE A 28 9.00 0.61 -22.51
CA ILE A 28 9.05 1.91 -23.21
C ILE A 28 9.57 3.07 -22.34
N THR A 29 9.72 2.90 -21.04
CA THR A 29 10.27 3.92 -20.13
C THR A 29 11.49 3.38 -19.41
N ASN A 30 12.18 4.28 -18.67
CA ASN A 30 13.25 3.93 -17.74
C ASN A 30 12.80 4.03 -16.28
N ASP A 31 11.50 4.18 -16.05
CA ASP A 31 10.92 4.30 -14.72
C ASP A 31 11.21 3.07 -13.86
N ASP A 32 11.32 3.26 -12.57
CA ASP A 32 11.27 2.16 -11.63
C ASP A 32 9.83 1.72 -11.43
N ILE A 33 9.65 0.43 -11.18
CA ILE A 33 8.34 -0.19 -11.00
C ILE A 33 8.33 -0.95 -9.68
N ALA A 34 7.43 -0.57 -8.80
CA ALA A 34 7.15 -1.26 -7.54
C ALA A 34 5.72 -1.82 -7.57
N ILE A 35 5.55 -3.06 -7.14
CA ILE A 35 4.28 -3.76 -7.13
C ILE A 35 4.02 -4.27 -5.71
N CYS A 36 2.89 -3.92 -5.10
CA CYS A 36 2.38 -4.54 -3.89
C CYS A 36 1.38 -5.62 -4.28
N ASP A 37 1.71 -6.88 -3.99
CA ASP A 37 1.00 -8.08 -4.46
C ASP A 37 0.45 -8.90 -3.28
N PRO A 38 -0.75 -8.59 -2.79
CA PRO A 38 -1.36 -9.34 -1.70
C PRO A 38 -1.95 -10.70 -2.10
N GLU A 39 -2.03 -11.00 -3.40
CA GLU A 39 -2.60 -12.24 -3.92
C GLU A 39 -1.57 -13.16 -4.61
N GLY A 40 -0.33 -12.70 -4.80
CA GLY A 40 0.77 -13.48 -5.38
C GLY A 40 0.61 -13.73 -6.89
N GLU A 41 0.05 -12.78 -7.62
CA GLU A 41 -0.27 -12.92 -9.04
C GLU A 41 0.82 -12.41 -9.99
N TYR A 42 1.73 -11.56 -9.52
CA TYR A 42 2.70 -10.86 -10.38
C TYR A 42 4.07 -11.55 -10.47
N TYR A 43 4.34 -12.55 -9.63
CA TYR A 43 5.61 -13.31 -9.63
C TYR A 43 6.07 -13.74 -11.03
N PRO A 44 5.24 -14.42 -11.88
CA PRO A 44 5.72 -14.90 -13.17
C PRO A 44 6.09 -13.77 -14.15
N LEU A 45 5.39 -12.64 -14.07
CA LEU A 45 5.67 -11.47 -14.88
C LEU A 45 7.00 -10.85 -14.47
N VAL A 46 7.18 -10.60 -13.19
CA VAL A 46 8.38 -9.93 -12.65
C VAL A 46 9.63 -10.76 -12.94
N GLN A 47 9.55 -12.08 -12.78
CA GLN A 47 10.66 -12.98 -13.16
C GLN A 47 11.03 -12.90 -14.65
N ARG A 48 10.04 -12.88 -15.55
CA ARG A 48 10.28 -12.77 -17.00
C ARG A 48 10.92 -11.45 -17.40
N LEU A 49 10.68 -10.39 -16.66
CA LEU A 49 11.27 -9.07 -16.87
C LEU A 49 12.64 -8.91 -16.18
N GLY A 50 13.16 -9.98 -15.56
CA GLY A 50 14.45 -9.92 -14.82
C GLY A 50 14.37 -9.11 -13.53
N GLY A 51 13.17 -8.94 -12.98
CA GLY A 51 12.91 -8.21 -11.75
C GLY A 51 13.13 -9.05 -10.49
N GLN A 52 12.93 -8.42 -9.36
CA GLN A 52 13.06 -9.00 -8.04
C GLN A 52 11.70 -9.21 -7.40
N VAL A 53 11.51 -10.37 -6.78
CA VAL A 53 10.35 -10.65 -5.93
C VAL A 53 10.83 -10.83 -4.50
N ILE A 54 10.33 -10.00 -3.60
CA ILE A 54 10.60 -10.03 -2.16
C ILE A 54 9.39 -10.66 -1.51
N ARG A 55 9.57 -11.81 -0.90
CA ARG A 55 8.51 -12.54 -0.21
C ARG A 55 8.50 -12.18 1.27
N ILE A 56 7.46 -11.50 1.70
CA ILE A 56 7.27 -11.14 3.10
C ILE A 56 6.27 -12.11 3.71
N SER A 57 6.74 -13.00 4.57
CA SER A 57 5.90 -13.98 5.26
C SER A 57 6.51 -14.36 6.60
N PRO A 58 5.75 -14.97 7.52
CA PRO A 58 6.28 -15.44 8.81
C PRO A 58 7.37 -16.51 8.68
N THR A 59 7.48 -17.16 7.51
CA THR A 59 8.47 -18.22 7.25
C THR A 59 9.57 -17.80 6.29
N SER A 60 9.51 -16.58 5.76
CA SER A 60 10.53 -16.03 4.87
C SER A 60 11.75 -15.55 5.67
N SER A 61 12.90 -15.55 5.00
CA SER A 61 14.12 -14.89 5.48
C SER A 61 14.26 -13.45 4.94
N ASP A 62 13.31 -13.00 4.13
CA ASP A 62 13.30 -11.64 3.55
C ASP A 62 12.59 -10.70 4.53
N TYR A 63 13.30 -9.68 4.99
CA TYR A 63 12.78 -8.72 5.95
C TYR A 63 12.82 -7.30 5.40
N ILE A 64 11.81 -6.53 5.75
CA ILE A 64 11.71 -5.09 5.49
C ILE A 64 11.43 -4.40 6.82
N ASN A 65 12.28 -3.44 7.15
CA ASN A 65 12.15 -2.64 8.36
C ASN A 65 11.13 -1.49 8.15
N PRO A 66 10.02 -1.43 8.88
CA PRO A 66 9.11 -0.30 8.81
C PRO A 66 9.74 1.02 9.26
N MET A 67 10.86 0.97 9.96
CA MET A 67 11.56 2.16 10.44
C MET A 67 12.61 2.70 9.46
N ASP A 68 12.80 2.09 8.28
CA ASP A 68 13.70 2.63 7.27
C ASP A 68 13.30 4.04 6.87
N ILE A 69 14.26 4.94 6.74
CA ILE A 69 14.04 6.35 6.43
C ILE A 69 15.09 6.85 5.44
N ASN A 70 14.66 7.65 4.47
CA ASN A 70 15.56 8.39 3.61
C ASN A 70 15.66 9.84 4.09
N LEU A 71 16.83 10.27 4.53
CA LEU A 71 17.06 11.64 4.98
C LEU A 71 17.42 12.61 3.82
N ASN A 72 17.79 12.06 2.65
CA ASN A 72 18.34 12.81 1.53
C ASN A 72 17.26 13.25 0.54
N TYR A 73 16.19 13.89 1.02
CA TYR A 73 15.23 14.49 0.13
C TYR A 73 14.80 15.87 0.63
N SER A 74 14.73 16.82 -0.28
CA SER A 74 14.18 18.17 -0.17
C SER A 74 14.42 18.95 1.15
N ASP A 75 14.90 20.17 1.00
CA ASP A 75 15.05 21.14 2.09
C ASP A 75 13.70 21.64 2.67
N ASP A 76 12.57 21.35 1.99
CA ASP A 76 11.24 21.89 2.31
C ASP A 76 10.42 21.02 3.25
N GLU A 77 10.73 19.73 3.42
CA GLU A 77 9.95 18.78 4.22
C GLU A 77 10.87 18.05 5.22
N ASN A 78 10.39 17.87 6.46
CA ASN A 78 11.12 17.12 7.48
C ASN A 78 10.84 15.61 7.31
N PRO A 79 11.82 14.78 6.90
CA PRO A 79 11.65 13.35 6.72
C PRO A 79 11.16 12.63 7.97
N LEU A 80 11.61 13.06 9.15
CA LEU A 80 11.22 12.47 10.42
C LEU A 80 9.74 12.72 10.75
N SER A 81 9.20 13.90 10.39
CA SER A 81 7.76 14.17 10.58
C SER A 81 6.90 13.23 9.74
N LEU A 82 7.28 13.01 8.47
CA LEU A 82 6.57 12.06 7.60
C LEU A 82 6.67 10.62 8.11
N LYS A 83 7.84 10.24 8.62
CA LYS A 83 8.02 8.93 9.24
C LYS A 83 7.18 8.80 10.53
N ALA A 84 7.06 9.85 11.31
CA ALA A 84 6.19 9.87 12.49
C ALA A 84 4.71 9.67 12.10
N ASP A 85 4.22 10.33 11.06
CA ASP A 85 2.86 10.15 10.54
C ASP A 85 2.61 8.69 10.07
N PHE A 86 3.60 8.09 9.40
CA PHE A 86 3.55 6.67 9.05
C PHE A 86 3.47 5.78 10.28
N ILE A 87 4.32 6.01 11.29
CA ILE A 87 4.35 5.20 12.52
C ILE A 87 3.06 5.39 13.33
N LEU A 88 2.47 6.57 13.35
CA LEU A 88 1.14 6.79 13.92
C LEU A 88 0.08 5.91 13.25
N SER A 89 0.08 5.85 11.91
CA SER A 89 -0.85 5.01 11.14
C SER A 89 -0.61 3.51 11.39
N LEU A 90 0.66 3.12 11.52
CA LEU A 90 1.04 1.74 11.87
C LEU A 90 0.53 1.37 13.28
N CYS A 91 0.77 2.22 14.28
CA CYS A 91 0.30 1.99 15.64
C CYS A 91 -1.22 1.93 15.73
N GLU A 92 -1.95 2.74 14.94
CA GLU A 92 -3.41 2.69 14.89
C GLU A 92 -3.92 1.35 14.37
N LEU A 93 -3.32 0.82 13.31
CA LEU A 93 -3.65 -0.51 12.80
C LEU A 93 -3.37 -1.62 13.81
N VAL A 94 -2.32 -1.47 14.61
CA VAL A 94 -1.92 -2.44 15.63
C VAL A 94 -2.83 -2.39 16.85
N VAL A 95 -3.15 -1.21 17.34
CA VAL A 95 -4.05 -1.00 18.50
C VAL A 95 -5.50 -1.39 18.16
N GLY A 96 -5.93 -1.15 16.90
CA GLY A 96 -7.23 -1.60 16.41
C GLY A 96 -8.44 -0.94 17.07
N SER A 97 -8.30 0.27 17.62
CA SER A 97 -9.39 1.02 18.24
C SER A 97 -10.40 1.52 17.19
N ARG A 98 -11.70 1.46 17.49
CA ARG A 98 -12.75 1.99 16.61
C ARG A 98 -12.68 3.52 16.46
N ASP A 99 -12.22 4.20 17.48
CA ASP A 99 -12.15 5.67 17.55
C ASP A 99 -10.75 6.20 17.16
N GLY A 100 -9.88 5.34 16.65
CA GLY A 100 -8.49 5.65 16.33
C GLY A 100 -7.65 5.92 17.59
N LEU A 101 -6.41 6.40 17.38
CA LEU A 101 -5.52 6.77 18.45
C LEU A 101 -5.97 8.07 19.13
N GLN A 102 -6.00 8.07 20.46
CA GLN A 102 -6.33 9.24 21.24
C GLN A 102 -5.19 10.30 21.20
N PRO A 103 -5.48 11.58 21.44
CA PRO A 103 -4.46 12.65 21.38
C PRO A 103 -3.23 12.39 22.25
N VAL A 104 -3.40 11.81 23.44
CA VAL A 104 -2.28 11.46 24.34
C VAL A 104 -1.44 10.35 23.71
N GLU A 105 -2.07 9.32 23.16
CA GLU A 105 -1.38 8.21 22.47
C GLU A 105 -0.54 8.74 21.31
N LYS A 106 -1.10 9.62 20.48
CA LYS A 106 -0.38 10.26 19.36
C LYS A 106 0.84 11.05 19.84
N THR A 107 0.69 11.82 20.92
CA THR A 107 1.79 12.59 21.50
C THR A 107 2.91 11.72 22.02
N VAL A 108 2.57 10.62 22.70
CA VAL A 108 3.55 9.70 23.26
C VAL A 108 4.29 8.95 22.13
N ILE A 109 3.58 8.50 21.10
CA ILE A 109 4.20 7.85 19.94
C ILE A 109 5.17 8.82 19.25
N ASP A 110 4.76 10.05 18.93
CA ASP A 110 5.62 11.06 18.29
C ASP A 110 6.89 11.34 19.12
N ARG A 111 6.76 11.45 20.44
CA ARG A 111 7.89 11.61 21.36
C ARG A 111 8.86 10.44 21.28
N CYS A 112 8.34 9.20 21.35
CA CYS A 112 9.16 8.00 21.27
C CYS A 112 9.85 7.86 19.91
N VAL A 113 9.15 8.17 18.81
CA VAL A 113 9.74 8.18 17.46
C VAL A 113 10.92 9.12 17.40
N ARG A 114 10.80 10.35 17.90
CA ARG A 114 11.92 11.31 17.92
C ARG A 114 13.10 10.80 18.76
N LEU A 115 12.83 10.12 19.86
CA LEU A 115 13.88 9.55 20.72
C LEU A 115 14.66 8.44 20.01
N ILE A 116 13.98 7.48 19.41
CA ILE A 116 14.65 6.30 18.79
C ILE A 116 15.45 6.65 17.53
N TYR A 117 15.10 7.76 16.85
CA TYR A 117 15.86 8.21 15.68
C TYR A 117 17.08 9.08 16.02
N GLN A 118 17.27 9.53 17.28
CA GLN A 118 18.43 10.37 17.65
C GLN A 118 19.77 9.74 17.30
N PRO A 119 20.03 8.44 17.55
CA PRO A 119 21.28 7.81 17.14
C PRO A 119 21.54 7.91 15.65
N TYR A 120 20.53 7.63 14.83
CA TYR A 120 20.62 7.69 13.37
C TYR A 120 20.80 9.11 12.84
N LEU A 121 20.14 10.11 13.45
CA LEU A 121 20.29 11.52 13.06
C LEU A 121 21.67 12.08 13.38
N ASN A 122 22.30 11.57 14.45
CA ASN A 122 23.66 11.97 14.86
C ASN A 122 24.74 11.28 14.02
N ASP A 123 24.51 10.02 13.65
CA ASP A 123 25.41 9.19 12.85
C ASP A 123 24.60 8.34 11.88
N PRO A 124 24.34 8.84 10.62
CA PRO A 124 23.50 8.17 9.64
C PRO A 124 24.18 6.92 9.05
N CYS A 125 24.20 5.84 9.81
CA CYS A 125 24.62 4.52 9.34
C CYS A 125 23.48 3.49 9.47
N PRO A 126 23.45 2.44 8.64
CA PRO A 126 22.38 1.44 8.64
C PRO A 126 22.17 0.77 10.00
N GLU A 127 23.22 0.62 10.78
CA GLU A 127 23.19 0.00 12.11
C GLU A 127 22.44 0.84 13.14
N ASN A 128 22.38 2.16 12.94
CA ASN A 128 21.69 3.12 13.81
C ASN A 128 20.21 3.34 13.45
N ILE A 129 19.73 2.77 12.31
CA ILE A 129 18.31 2.81 11.97
C ILE A 129 17.55 1.98 13.01
N PRO A 130 16.55 2.54 13.71
CA PRO A 130 15.78 1.78 14.68
C PRO A 130 14.99 0.63 14.03
N ILE A 131 14.54 -0.31 14.84
CA ILE A 131 13.57 -1.35 14.48
C ILE A 131 12.30 -1.17 15.33
N LEU A 132 11.27 -1.94 15.06
CA LEU A 132 10.00 -1.85 15.80
C LEU A 132 10.18 -2.11 17.30
N GLY A 133 11.14 -2.99 17.67
CA GLY A 133 11.51 -3.25 19.04
C GLY A 133 12.04 -2.03 19.79
N ASP A 134 12.77 -1.13 19.12
CA ASP A 134 13.26 0.10 19.75
C ASP A 134 12.11 1.03 20.13
N LEU A 135 11.05 1.08 19.29
CA LEU A 135 9.82 1.82 19.61
C LEU A 135 9.10 1.20 20.82
N TYR A 136 8.99 -0.13 20.84
CA TYR A 136 8.39 -0.86 21.96
C TYR A 136 9.10 -0.56 23.28
N GLU A 137 10.42 -0.65 23.31
CA GLU A 137 11.23 -0.35 24.50
C GLU A 137 11.09 1.13 24.91
N ALA A 138 11.11 2.06 23.95
CA ALA A 138 10.92 3.47 24.24
C ALA A 138 9.54 3.76 24.85
N LEU A 139 8.49 3.09 24.41
CA LEU A 139 7.14 3.21 24.97
C LEU A 139 7.07 2.68 26.41
N LEU A 140 7.78 1.57 26.72
CA LEU A 140 7.83 1.01 28.06
C LEU A 140 8.52 1.94 29.08
N THR A 141 9.39 2.84 28.62
CA THR A 141 10.09 3.80 29.50
C THR A 141 9.26 5.03 29.83
N GLN A 142 8.10 5.23 29.20
CA GLN A 142 7.22 6.37 29.50
C GLN A 142 6.35 6.09 30.73
N ASP A 143 5.99 7.13 31.45
CA ASP A 143 5.15 7.03 32.66
C ASP A 143 3.65 6.93 32.35
N GLU A 144 3.23 7.31 31.14
CA GLU A 144 1.84 7.36 30.73
C GLU A 144 1.26 5.96 30.50
N LYS A 145 0.04 5.73 31.01
CA LYS A 145 -0.69 4.45 30.80
C LYS A 145 -0.95 4.15 29.34
N GLU A 146 -1.17 5.18 28.55
CA GLU A 146 -1.39 5.13 27.12
C GLU A 146 -0.16 4.57 26.38
N ALA A 147 1.05 4.89 26.84
CA ALA A 147 2.29 4.34 26.31
C ALA A 147 2.36 2.83 26.54
N HIS A 148 2.07 2.39 27.77
CA HIS A 148 2.05 0.97 28.11
C HIS A 148 0.94 0.21 27.37
N HIS A 149 -0.21 0.82 27.11
CA HIS A 149 -1.27 0.24 26.30
C HIS A 149 -0.79 -0.04 24.88
N ILE A 150 -0.14 0.96 24.24
CA ILE A 150 0.41 0.79 22.89
C ILE A 150 1.53 -0.24 22.88
N ALA A 151 2.44 -0.21 23.85
CA ALA A 151 3.50 -1.20 23.98
C ALA A 151 2.92 -2.63 24.08
N THR A 152 1.91 -2.85 24.90
CA THR A 152 1.23 -4.14 25.02
C THR A 152 0.63 -4.59 23.68
N ALA A 153 0.03 -3.68 22.90
CA ALA A 153 -0.50 -3.99 21.58
C ALA A 153 0.60 -4.33 20.56
N LEU A 154 1.78 -3.69 20.69
CA LEU A 154 2.93 -3.95 19.84
C LEU A 154 3.68 -5.26 20.18
N GLU A 155 3.55 -5.77 21.38
CA GLU A 155 4.34 -6.91 21.89
C GLU A 155 4.28 -8.13 20.96
N ILE A 156 3.10 -8.48 20.43
CA ILE A 156 2.92 -9.60 19.50
C ILE A 156 3.71 -9.43 18.19
N TYR A 157 3.97 -8.19 17.78
CA TYR A 157 4.71 -7.84 16.57
C TYR A 157 6.21 -7.66 16.80
N VAL A 158 6.65 -7.61 18.04
CA VAL A 158 8.06 -7.44 18.45
C VAL A 158 8.66 -8.76 18.89
N SER A 159 8.08 -9.37 19.92
CA SER A 159 8.58 -10.61 20.54
C SER A 159 7.62 -11.81 20.37
N GLY A 160 6.42 -11.57 19.86
CA GLY A 160 5.40 -12.60 19.66
C GLY A 160 5.47 -13.25 18.27
N SER A 161 4.39 -13.97 17.92
CA SER A 161 4.28 -14.78 16.70
C SER A 161 4.16 -13.98 15.40
N LEU A 162 3.98 -12.67 15.47
CA LEU A 162 3.79 -11.78 14.30
C LEU A 162 4.99 -10.85 14.08
N ASN A 163 6.18 -11.23 14.51
CA ASN A 163 7.39 -10.40 14.53
C ASN A 163 8.11 -10.22 13.19
N VAL A 164 7.47 -10.56 12.08
CA VAL A 164 8.06 -10.48 10.72
C VAL A 164 8.59 -9.09 10.36
N PHE A 165 8.05 -8.04 10.97
CA PHE A 165 8.47 -6.65 10.74
C PHE A 165 9.41 -6.09 11.83
N ASN A 166 9.85 -6.92 12.76
CA ASN A 166 10.81 -6.52 13.79
C ASN A 166 12.25 -6.91 13.44
N HIS A 167 12.65 -6.67 12.20
CA HIS A 167 13.98 -6.98 11.68
C HIS A 167 14.51 -5.84 10.84
N ARG A 168 15.83 -5.72 10.73
CA ARG A 168 16.45 -4.81 9.76
C ARG A 168 16.22 -5.31 8.35
N THR A 169 16.08 -4.39 7.40
CA THR A 169 15.98 -4.73 5.98
C THR A 169 17.26 -5.46 5.55
N ASN A 170 17.08 -6.66 4.99
CA ASN A 170 18.16 -7.51 4.53
C ASN A 170 18.07 -7.86 3.03
N VAL A 171 17.13 -7.27 2.33
CA VAL A 171 16.91 -7.46 0.89
C VAL A 171 17.36 -6.23 0.10
N ASP A 172 17.90 -6.46 -1.09
CA ASP A 172 18.19 -5.35 -2.01
C ASP A 172 16.89 -4.92 -2.72
N VAL A 173 16.48 -3.68 -2.52
CA VAL A 173 15.28 -3.10 -3.13
C VAL A 173 15.59 -2.23 -4.36
N ASN A 174 16.84 -2.25 -4.87
CA ASN A 174 17.28 -1.35 -5.94
C ASN A 174 17.01 -1.85 -7.35
N ASN A 175 16.46 -3.06 -7.53
CA ASN A 175 16.09 -3.55 -8.85
C ASN A 175 15.05 -2.61 -9.50
N ARG A 176 15.15 -2.44 -10.82
CA ARG A 176 14.24 -1.57 -11.58
C ARG A 176 12.77 -1.98 -11.47
N ILE A 177 12.48 -3.28 -11.34
CA ILE A 177 11.14 -3.79 -11.08
C ILE A 177 11.19 -4.69 -9.84
N VAL A 178 10.46 -4.30 -8.80
CA VAL A 178 10.37 -5.02 -7.52
C VAL A 178 8.91 -5.34 -7.23
N CYS A 179 8.65 -6.59 -6.91
CA CYS A 179 7.35 -7.06 -6.43
C CYS A 179 7.46 -7.46 -4.95
N TYR A 180 6.64 -6.87 -4.12
CA TYR A 180 6.48 -7.24 -2.72
C TYR A 180 5.32 -8.23 -2.62
N ASP A 181 5.64 -9.52 -2.59
CA ASP A 181 4.67 -10.60 -2.43
C ASP A 181 4.36 -10.76 -0.92
N ILE A 182 3.17 -10.34 -0.55
CA ILE A 182 2.65 -10.38 0.82
C ILE A 182 1.47 -11.36 0.97
N LYS A 183 1.31 -12.28 0.03
CA LYS A 183 0.21 -13.25 0.01
C LYS A 183 0.13 -14.10 1.27
N GLU A 184 1.28 -14.56 1.77
CA GLU A 184 1.37 -15.43 2.93
C GLU A 184 1.25 -14.70 4.28
N LEU A 185 1.16 -13.36 4.26
CA LEU A 185 0.78 -12.60 5.43
C LEU A 185 -0.69 -12.87 5.76
N GLY A 186 -0.99 -13.42 6.92
CA GLY A 186 -2.35 -13.62 7.39
C GLY A 186 -3.15 -12.31 7.42
N LYS A 187 -4.47 -12.39 7.58
CA LYS A 187 -5.37 -11.23 7.52
C LYS A 187 -4.95 -10.06 8.43
N GLN A 188 -4.37 -10.35 9.59
CA GLN A 188 -3.90 -9.35 10.55
C GLN A 188 -2.69 -8.56 10.03
N LEU A 189 -1.74 -9.26 9.39
CA LEU A 189 -0.51 -8.64 8.89
C LEU A 189 -0.66 -8.06 7.47
N LYS A 190 -1.67 -8.48 6.69
CA LYS A 190 -1.79 -8.07 5.27
C LYS A 190 -1.92 -6.55 5.13
N LYS A 191 -2.79 -5.90 5.89
CA LYS A 191 -2.95 -4.44 5.85
C LYS A 191 -1.68 -3.72 6.32
N LEU A 192 -1.08 -4.21 7.40
CA LEU A 192 0.18 -3.69 7.91
C LEU A 192 1.30 -3.83 6.86
N GLY A 193 1.40 -4.99 6.20
CA GLY A 193 2.34 -5.21 5.11
C GLY A 193 2.13 -4.26 3.93
N MET A 194 0.88 -4.02 3.52
CA MET A 194 0.55 -3.05 2.46
C MET A 194 0.98 -1.62 2.85
N LEU A 195 0.74 -1.22 4.08
CA LEU A 195 1.13 0.09 4.61
C LEU A 195 2.66 0.25 4.61
N ILE A 196 3.38 -0.78 5.06
CA ILE A 196 4.86 -0.80 5.10
C ILE A 196 5.42 -0.75 3.67
N VAL A 197 4.88 -1.53 2.73
CA VAL A 197 5.30 -1.49 1.33
C VAL A 197 5.08 -0.10 0.73
N GLN A 198 3.96 0.56 1.03
CA GLN A 198 3.68 1.92 0.55
C GLN A 198 4.73 2.92 1.06
N ASP A 199 5.14 2.83 2.32
CA ASP A 199 6.18 3.67 2.90
C ASP A 199 7.57 3.39 2.28
N GLN A 200 7.90 2.13 2.03
CA GLN A 200 9.15 1.74 1.32
C GLN A 200 9.18 2.31 -0.10
N VAL A 201 8.06 2.25 -0.81
CA VAL A 201 7.96 2.84 -2.16
C VAL A 201 8.06 4.36 -2.11
N TRP A 202 7.53 5.00 -1.07
CA TRP A 202 7.74 6.43 -0.85
C TRP A 202 9.23 6.78 -0.73
N GLY A 203 9.98 6.03 0.07
CA GLY A 203 11.44 6.19 0.17
C GLY A 203 12.13 6.09 -1.20
N ARG A 204 11.66 5.18 -2.07
CA ARG A 204 12.19 5.03 -3.44
C ARG A 204 11.80 6.21 -4.35
N VAL A 205 10.57 6.70 -4.26
CA VAL A 205 10.12 7.89 -5.02
C VAL A 205 11.00 9.09 -4.70
N THR A 206 11.29 9.32 -3.42
CA THR A 206 12.14 10.43 -2.97
C THR A 206 13.58 10.29 -3.46
N ALA A 207 14.15 9.09 -3.41
CA ALA A 207 15.49 8.82 -3.93
C ALA A 207 15.57 9.02 -5.46
N ASN A 208 14.59 8.50 -6.20
CA ASN A 208 14.54 8.58 -7.65
C ASN A 208 14.32 10.01 -8.15
N ARG A 209 13.59 10.85 -7.41
CA ARG A 209 13.43 12.25 -7.75
C ARG A 209 14.76 12.98 -7.84
N ALA A 210 15.66 12.75 -6.89
CA ALA A 210 16.99 13.35 -6.90
C ALA A 210 17.80 12.93 -8.16
N ALA A 211 17.53 11.73 -8.68
CA ALA A 211 18.12 11.19 -9.90
C ALA A 211 17.36 11.57 -11.20
N GLY A 212 16.27 12.36 -11.10
CA GLY A 212 15.42 12.71 -12.24
C GLY A 212 14.65 11.53 -12.85
N LYS A 213 14.37 10.49 -12.06
CA LYS A 213 13.74 9.23 -12.48
C LYS A 213 12.36 9.09 -11.86
N ALA A 214 11.37 8.69 -12.65
CA ALA A 214 10.03 8.42 -12.14
C ALA A 214 9.92 7.02 -11.49
N THR A 215 8.95 6.87 -10.60
CA THR A 215 8.63 5.59 -9.96
C THR A 215 7.16 5.28 -10.13
N ARG A 216 6.83 4.16 -10.76
CA ARG A 216 5.47 3.62 -10.88
C ARG A 216 5.20 2.69 -9.72
N TYR A 217 4.07 2.88 -9.07
CA TYR A 217 3.65 2.05 -7.95
C TYR A 217 2.28 1.44 -8.23
N TYR A 218 2.24 0.12 -8.30
CA TYR A 218 1.01 -0.65 -8.49
C TYR A 218 0.64 -1.32 -7.18
N MET A 219 -0.52 -1.00 -6.65
CA MET A 219 -1.06 -1.62 -5.44
C MET A 219 -2.32 -2.40 -5.78
N ASP A 220 -2.24 -3.71 -5.72
CA ASP A 220 -3.41 -4.57 -5.87
C ASP A 220 -4.22 -4.60 -4.57
N GLU A 221 -5.52 -4.85 -4.68
CA GLU A 221 -6.50 -4.83 -3.58
C GLU A 221 -6.45 -3.54 -2.73
N PHE A 222 -6.21 -2.39 -3.38
CA PHE A 222 -6.02 -1.09 -2.75
C PHE A 222 -7.12 -0.71 -1.76
N HIS A 223 -8.36 -1.15 -1.98
CA HIS A 223 -9.49 -0.90 -1.08
C HIS A 223 -9.24 -1.38 0.36
N LEU A 224 -8.30 -2.31 0.59
CA LEU A 224 -7.98 -2.80 1.93
C LEU A 224 -7.35 -1.72 2.82
N LEU A 225 -6.61 -0.76 2.26
CA LEU A 225 -6.03 0.36 3.00
C LEU A 225 -7.03 1.51 3.25
N LEU A 226 -8.18 1.50 2.58
CA LEU A 226 -9.15 2.58 2.65
C LEU A 226 -10.29 2.30 3.64
N LYS A 227 -10.25 1.19 4.35
CA LYS A 227 -11.29 0.79 5.33
C LYS A 227 -11.19 1.51 6.65
N GLU A 228 -9.97 1.77 7.13
CA GLU A 228 -9.71 2.51 8.35
C GLU A 228 -9.40 3.97 8.02
N GLU A 229 -9.98 4.90 8.77
CA GLU A 229 -9.94 6.34 8.48
C GLU A 229 -8.51 6.90 8.43
N GLN A 230 -7.69 6.57 9.43
CA GLN A 230 -6.30 7.06 9.49
C GLN A 230 -5.44 6.49 8.37
N THR A 231 -5.56 5.19 8.09
CA THR A 231 -4.81 4.53 7.02
C THR A 231 -5.24 5.06 5.65
N ALA A 232 -6.53 5.34 5.47
CA ALA A 232 -7.06 5.97 4.28
C ALA A 232 -6.50 7.39 4.11
N ALA A 233 -6.56 8.21 5.16
CA ALA A 233 -6.03 9.57 5.16
C ALA A 233 -4.53 9.59 4.83
N TYR A 234 -3.74 8.74 5.48
CA TYR A 234 -2.32 8.58 5.18
C TYR A 234 -2.08 8.17 3.72
N SER A 235 -2.82 7.17 3.22
CA SER A 235 -2.66 6.70 1.84
C SER A 235 -2.97 7.79 0.81
N VAL A 236 -4.04 8.56 1.02
CA VAL A 236 -4.40 9.69 0.15
C VAL A 236 -3.32 10.77 0.17
N GLU A 237 -2.79 11.11 1.34
CA GLU A 237 -1.74 12.12 1.47
C GLU A 237 -0.46 11.68 0.76
N ILE A 238 -0.02 10.44 0.95
CA ILE A 238 1.16 9.88 0.25
C ILE A 238 0.93 9.86 -1.27
N TRP A 239 -0.26 9.54 -1.75
CA TRP A 239 -0.55 9.52 -3.19
C TRP A 239 -0.51 10.92 -3.81
N LYS A 240 -1.00 11.95 -3.12
CA LYS A 240 -0.84 13.36 -3.53
C LYS A 240 0.65 13.74 -3.61
N ARG A 241 1.45 13.29 -2.63
CA ARG A 241 2.90 13.52 -2.61
C ARG A 241 3.60 12.77 -3.74
N PHE A 242 3.23 11.54 -4.03
CA PHE A 242 3.78 10.77 -5.15
C PHE A 242 3.73 11.57 -6.44
N ARG A 243 2.57 12.12 -6.80
CA ARG A 243 2.40 12.94 -8.02
C ARG A 243 3.35 14.14 -8.04
N LYS A 244 3.45 14.86 -6.94
CA LYS A 244 4.35 16.03 -6.81
C LYS A 244 5.83 15.63 -6.95
N TRP A 245 6.17 14.38 -6.61
CA TRP A 245 7.55 13.90 -6.50
C TRP A 245 7.98 12.95 -7.63
N GLY A 246 7.20 12.84 -8.69
CA GLY A 246 7.52 11.97 -9.83
C GLY A 246 7.13 10.51 -9.63
N GLY A 247 6.29 10.23 -8.63
CA GLY A 247 5.65 8.94 -8.45
C GLY A 247 4.34 8.86 -9.24
N ILE A 248 4.05 7.68 -9.78
CA ILE A 248 2.82 7.38 -10.52
C ILE A 248 2.11 6.22 -9.82
N PRO A 249 1.26 6.51 -8.81
CA PRO A 249 0.54 5.46 -8.09
C PRO A 249 -0.66 4.96 -8.90
N THR A 250 -0.88 3.66 -8.89
CA THR A 250 -2.00 2.96 -9.53
C THR A 250 -2.64 2.01 -8.54
N GLY A 251 -3.85 2.34 -8.08
CA GLY A 251 -4.65 1.46 -7.23
C GLY A 251 -5.52 0.52 -8.06
N ILE A 252 -5.44 -0.77 -7.75
CA ILE A 252 -6.22 -1.81 -8.41
C ILE A 252 -7.19 -2.37 -7.38
N THR A 253 -8.48 -2.46 -7.74
CA THR A 253 -9.50 -3.00 -6.83
C THR A 253 -10.60 -3.71 -7.58
N GLN A 254 -11.19 -4.71 -6.95
CA GLN A 254 -12.40 -5.39 -7.39
C GLN A 254 -13.64 -4.97 -6.58
N ASN A 255 -13.44 -4.34 -5.44
CA ASN A 255 -14.54 -4.00 -4.53
C ASN A 255 -14.82 -2.49 -4.58
N VAL A 256 -15.67 -2.11 -5.52
CA VAL A 256 -16.07 -0.71 -5.71
C VAL A 256 -16.88 -0.18 -4.51
N LYS A 257 -17.72 -1.02 -3.90
CA LYS A 257 -18.52 -0.60 -2.74
C LYS A 257 -17.66 -0.25 -1.54
N ASP A 258 -16.68 -1.09 -1.22
CA ASP A 258 -15.76 -0.82 -0.13
C ASP A 258 -14.90 0.41 -0.46
N LEU A 259 -14.50 0.56 -1.72
CA LEU A 259 -13.77 1.75 -2.17
C LEU A 259 -14.57 3.02 -1.92
N LEU A 260 -15.82 3.08 -2.35
CA LEU A 260 -16.68 4.27 -2.27
C LEU A 260 -17.32 4.50 -0.88
N SER A 261 -17.09 3.60 0.07
CA SER A 261 -17.59 3.78 1.45
C SER A 261 -16.76 4.78 2.27
N SER A 262 -15.54 5.07 1.86
CA SER A 262 -14.65 6.01 2.52
C SER A 262 -14.77 7.40 1.88
N ARG A 263 -14.95 8.43 2.71
CA ARG A 263 -14.94 9.84 2.28
C ARG A 263 -13.61 10.24 1.62
N GLU A 264 -12.52 9.62 2.04
CA GLU A 264 -11.19 9.87 1.49
C GLU A 264 -11.05 9.38 0.04
N VAL A 265 -11.89 8.46 -0.40
CA VAL A 265 -11.88 7.94 -1.77
C VAL A 265 -12.36 8.99 -2.79
N GLU A 266 -13.28 9.87 -2.43
CA GLU A 266 -13.67 10.99 -3.31
C GLU A 266 -12.42 11.80 -3.69
N ASN A 267 -11.55 12.08 -2.73
CA ASN A 267 -10.29 12.76 -2.97
C ASN A 267 -9.37 12.00 -3.93
N ILE A 268 -9.36 10.67 -3.90
CA ILE A 268 -8.55 9.86 -4.82
C ILE A 268 -9.07 9.97 -6.24
N PHE A 269 -10.39 9.85 -6.43
CA PHE A 269 -10.99 9.99 -7.76
C PHE A 269 -10.80 11.40 -8.35
N GLU A 270 -11.01 12.44 -7.56
CA GLU A 270 -10.80 13.82 -7.98
C GLU A 270 -9.35 14.13 -8.37
N ASN A 271 -8.41 13.44 -7.75
CA ASN A 271 -6.97 13.58 -8.01
C ASN A 271 -6.42 12.53 -8.98
N SER A 272 -7.25 11.64 -9.53
CA SER A 272 -6.81 10.64 -10.49
C SER A 272 -6.85 11.19 -11.91
N ASP A 273 -5.74 11.11 -12.63
CA ASP A 273 -5.68 11.55 -14.04
C ASP A 273 -6.40 10.56 -14.97
N PHE A 274 -6.42 9.27 -14.58
CA PHE A 274 -7.05 8.19 -15.34
C PHE A 274 -7.80 7.25 -14.42
N VAL A 275 -9.04 6.90 -14.82
CA VAL A 275 -9.83 5.83 -14.20
C VAL A 275 -10.12 4.78 -15.26
N TYR A 276 -9.52 3.60 -15.09
CA TYR A 276 -9.71 2.49 -16.02
C TYR A 276 -10.75 1.52 -15.46
N MET A 277 -11.90 1.45 -16.10
CA MET A 277 -13.00 0.59 -15.71
C MET A 277 -13.10 -0.61 -16.64
N LEU A 278 -13.10 -1.79 -16.05
CA LEU A 278 -13.45 -3.04 -16.72
C LEU A 278 -14.92 -3.38 -16.48
N ASN A 279 -15.39 -4.47 -17.07
CA ASN A 279 -16.74 -4.95 -16.90
C ASN A 279 -17.15 -5.05 -15.42
N GLN A 280 -18.26 -4.44 -15.07
CA GLN A 280 -18.76 -4.33 -13.71
C GLN A 280 -20.10 -5.04 -13.52
N ALA A 281 -20.35 -5.58 -12.33
CA ALA A 281 -21.66 -6.09 -11.95
C ALA A 281 -22.72 -4.97 -11.91
N GLY A 282 -23.99 -5.31 -12.16
CA GLY A 282 -25.06 -4.33 -12.35
C GLY A 282 -25.23 -3.31 -11.22
N GLY A 283 -25.07 -3.72 -9.96
CA GLY A 283 -25.15 -2.84 -8.80
C GLY A 283 -23.99 -1.84 -8.70
N ASP A 284 -22.78 -2.30 -8.96
CA ASP A 284 -21.58 -1.47 -8.86
C ASP A 284 -21.50 -0.43 -9.99
N ARG A 285 -22.01 -0.77 -11.19
CA ARG A 285 -22.10 0.16 -12.31
C ARG A 285 -22.88 1.42 -12.00
N GLN A 286 -24.05 1.28 -11.34
CA GLN A 286 -24.91 2.43 -11.01
C GLN A 286 -24.24 3.35 -9.99
N ILE A 287 -23.54 2.77 -9.01
CA ILE A 287 -22.79 3.53 -8.00
C ILE A 287 -21.67 4.31 -8.66
N LEU A 288 -20.86 3.64 -9.51
CA LEU A 288 -19.76 4.27 -10.25
C LEU A 288 -20.28 5.35 -11.22
N ALA A 289 -21.39 5.09 -11.94
CA ALA A 289 -21.97 6.05 -12.85
C ALA A 289 -22.36 7.36 -12.13
N LYS A 290 -22.92 7.25 -10.94
CA LYS A 290 -23.30 8.41 -10.13
C LYS A 290 -22.06 9.16 -9.62
N GLN A 291 -21.07 8.44 -9.09
CA GLN A 291 -19.87 9.03 -8.48
C GLN A 291 -18.97 9.72 -9.52
N LEU A 292 -18.80 9.10 -10.68
CA LEU A 292 -17.92 9.59 -11.75
C LEU A 292 -18.70 10.41 -12.82
N ASN A 293 -19.98 10.67 -12.60
CA ASN A 293 -20.87 11.39 -13.52
C ASN A 293 -20.81 10.80 -14.96
N ILE A 294 -20.85 9.47 -15.07
CA ILE A 294 -20.78 8.75 -16.34
C ILE A 294 -22.15 8.72 -17.01
N SER A 295 -22.20 9.07 -18.29
CA SER A 295 -23.45 9.00 -19.07
C SER A 295 -23.92 7.54 -19.26
N PRO A 296 -25.24 7.30 -19.47
CA PRO A 296 -25.77 5.96 -19.76
C PRO A 296 -25.08 5.29 -20.96
N HIS A 297 -24.72 6.07 -21.96
CA HIS A 297 -24.02 5.59 -23.16
C HIS A 297 -22.61 5.07 -22.79
N GLN A 298 -21.83 5.84 -22.04
CA GLN A 298 -20.52 5.42 -21.59
C GLN A 298 -20.60 4.19 -20.67
N LEU A 299 -21.65 4.13 -19.82
CA LEU A 299 -21.88 3.00 -18.92
C LEU A 299 -22.13 1.68 -19.68
N SER A 300 -22.67 1.73 -20.88
CA SER A 300 -22.92 0.55 -21.72
C SER A 300 -21.62 -0.18 -22.09
N TYR A 301 -20.48 0.52 -22.20
CA TYR A 301 -19.19 -0.08 -22.52
C TYR A 301 -18.57 -0.91 -21.37
N VAL A 302 -18.97 -0.66 -20.13
CA VAL A 302 -18.52 -1.41 -18.95
C VAL A 302 -19.57 -2.39 -18.44
N THR A 303 -20.52 -2.74 -19.31
CA THR A 303 -21.53 -3.75 -19.06
C THR A 303 -20.92 -5.13 -19.31
N CYS A 304 -20.94 -6.01 -18.31
CA CYS A 304 -20.67 -7.42 -18.53
C CYS A 304 -21.78 -7.95 -19.45
N LEU A 305 -21.45 -8.20 -20.69
CA LEU A 305 -22.31 -8.95 -21.60
C LEU A 305 -22.29 -10.40 -21.05
N LEU A 306 -23.25 -10.71 -20.18
CA LEU A 306 -23.67 -12.09 -20.04
C LEU A 306 -24.09 -12.51 -21.44
N TYR A 307 -23.41 -13.48 -22.03
CA TYR A 307 -23.90 -14.17 -23.21
C TYR A 307 -25.33 -14.61 -22.85
N THR A 308 -26.29 -13.90 -23.39
CA THR A 308 -27.66 -14.40 -23.41
C THR A 308 -27.63 -15.52 -24.44
N SER A 309 -27.80 -16.74 -23.95
CA SER A 309 -27.99 -17.95 -24.77
C SER A 309 -29.28 -17.90 -25.62
N ASP A 310 -29.94 -16.77 -25.68
CA ASP A 310 -31.22 -16.57 -26.39
C ASP A 310 -31.09 -16.18 -27.85
N ALA A 311 -29.84 -16.12 -28.39
CA ALA A 311 -29.66 -15.86 -29.83
C ALA A 311 -29.60 -17.14 -30.68
N ALA A 312 -29.77 -18.33 -30.08
CA ALA A 312 -29.68 -19.61 -30.81
C ALA A 312 -31.04 -20.24 -31.13
N ASP A 313 -32.16 -19.69 -30.67
CA ASP A 313 -33.49 -20.26 -30.89
C ASP A 313 -34.34 -19.53 -31.96
N ASP A 314 -33.80 -18.52 -32.65
CA ASP A 314 -34.51 -17.78 -33.71
C ASP A 314 -33.89 -17.95 -35.11
N MET A 315 -33.43 -19.17 -35.44
CA MET A 315 -33.17 -19.57 -36.84
C MET A 315 -33.75 -20.93 -37.14
#